data_fc1875fe8432ced49ff73bff78f1c31d
#
_entry.id   fc1875fe8432ced49ff73bff78f1c31d
#
_cell.length_a   1.000
_cell.length_b   1.000
_cell.length_c   1.000
_cell.angle_alpha   90.00
_cell.angle_beta   90.00
_cell.angle_gamma   90.00
#
_symmetry.space_group_name_H-M   'P 1'
#
loop_
_entity.id
_entity.type
_entity.pdbx_description
1 polymer ?
#
loop_
_entity_poly.entity_id
_entity_poly.type
_entity_poly.pdbx_seq_one_letter_code
_entity_poly.pdbx_strand_id
1 'polypeptide(L)'
;MPGNPEPPVITLFSRPGCHLCDQAREVIAGVAADLGVPWEERDITRSEDDLRAYGEMIPVTLINGVQHDFWHVSADRLRAALLA
;
A
#
# COMPACT_ATOMS: atom_id res chain seq x y z
N MET A 1 27.78 -4.03 2.19
CA MET A 1 27.16 -3.73 2.79
C MET A 1 26.12 -3.73 2.76
N PRO A 2 25.94 -4.19 3.48
CA PRO A 2 24.65 -4.41 3.15
C PRO A 2 24.14 -3.16 2.66
N GLY A 3 23.68 -3.21 1.58
CA GLY A 3 23.08 -2.11 1.00
C GLY A 3 21.95 -1.62 1.84
N ASN A 4 21.49 -0.45 1.56
CA ASN A 4 20.23 0.01 2.09
C ASN A 4 19.12 -0.93 1.65
N PRO A 5 18.08 -1.11 2.47
CA PRO A 5 16.93 -1.84 2.01
C PRO A 5 16.36 -1.18 0.77
N GLU A 6 15.85 -1.99 -0.14
CA GLU A 6 15.21 -1.46 -1.33
C GLU A 6 14.03 -0.57 -0.94
N PRO A 7 13.79 0.53 -1.66
CA PRO A 7 12.59 1.32 -1.41
C PRO A 7 11.36 0.48 -1.71
N PRO A 8 10.26 0.70 -0.98
CA PRO A 8 9.05 -0.06 -1.24
C PRO A 8 8.47 0.25 -2.60
N VAL A 9 8.00 -0.79 -3.28
CA VAL A 9 7.28 -0.64 -4.54
C VAL A 9 5.82 -0.33 -4.27
N ILE A 10 5.23 -1.00 -3.28
CA ILE A 10 3.84 -0.79 -2.90
C ILE A 10 3.80 -0.13 -1.54
N THR A 11 2.99 0.93 -1.40
CA THR A 11 2.74 1.57 -0.12
C THR A 11 1.25 1.52 0.18
N LEU A 12 0.90 1.04 1.37
CA LEU A 12 -0.47 1.05 1.85
C LEU A 12 -0.60 2.12 2.93
N PHE A 13 -1.50 3.10 2.72
CA PHE A 13 -1.87 4.04 3.76
C PHE A 13 -3.09 3.51 4.49
N SER A 14 -2.98 3.40 5.81
CA SER A 14 -4.01 2.81 6.66
C SER A 14 -4.14 3.57 7.97
N ARG A 15 -5.05 3.12 8.83
CA ARG A 15 -5.14 3.60 10.21
C ARG A 15 -5.59 2.44 11.10
N PRO A 16 -5.33 2.54 12.43
CA PRO A 16 -5.80 1.52 13.36
C PRO A 16 -7.32 1.37 13.34
N GLY A 17 -7.80 0.15 13.46
CA GLY A 17 -9.22 -0.13 13.53
C GLY A 17 -9.97 -0.05 12.20
N CYS A 18 -9.26 0.00 11.09
CA CYS A 18 -9.88 0.07 9.77
C CYS A 18 -10.03 -1.33 9.18
N HIS A 19 -11.27 -1.78 9.04
CA HIS A 19 -11.56 -3.13 8.55
C HIS A 19 -11.17 -3.30 7.08
N LEU A 20 -11.46 -2.29 6.25
CA LEU A 20 -11.07 -2.32 4.83
C LEU A 20 -9.54 -2.28 4.67
N CYS A 21 -8.85 -1.64 5.60
CA CYS A 21 -7.40 -1.63 5.59
C CYS A 21 -6.83 -3.02 5.84
N ASP A 22 -7.48 -3.80 6.71
CA ASP A 22 -7.07 -5.18 6.98
C ASP A 22 -7.20 -6.04 5.72
N GLN A 23 -8.29 -5.87 4.97
CA GLN A 23 -8.50 -6.58 3.71
C GLN A 23 -7.46 -6.18 2.67
N ALA A 24 -7.18 -4.89 2.56
CA ALA A 24 -6.17 -4.39 1.62
C ALA A 24 -4.78 -4.93 1.96
N ARG A 25 -4.46 -4.99 3.24
CA ARG A 25 -3.18 -5.53 3.70
C ARG A 25 -2.99 -6.98 3.27
N GLU A 26 -4.02 -7.79 3.40
CA GLU A 26 -3.94 -9.20 3.00
C GLU A 26 -3.70 -9.34 1.50
N VAL A 27 -4.41 -8.55 0.69
CA VAL A 27 -4.24 -8.59 -0.77
C VAL A 27 -2.82 -8.17 -1.15
N ILE A 28 -2.36 -7.05 -0.61
CA ILE A 28 -1.03 -6.53 -0.91
C ILE A 28 0.06 -7.50 -0.48
N ALA A 29 -0.04 -8.01 0.73
CA ALA A 29 0.96 -8.96 1.24
C ALA A 29 1.04 -10.21 0.37
N GLY A 30 -0.10 -10.73 -0.08
CA GLY A 30 -0.14 -11.91 -0.95
C GLY A 30 0.48 -11.65 -2.30
N VAL A 31 0.12 -10.56 -2.95
CA VAL A 31 0.66 -10.21 -4.27
C VAL A 31 2.16 -9.89 -4.18
N ALA A 32 2.56 -9.13 -3.15
CA ALA A 32 3.96 -8.78 -2.95
C ALA A 32 4.81 -10.02 -2.74
N ALA A 33 4.33 -10.98 -1.95
CA ALA A 33 5.05 -12.23 -1.71
C ALA A 33 5.18 -13.05 -3.00
N ASP A 34 4.12 -13.14 -3.78
CA ASP A 34 4.14 -13.89 -5.04
C ASP A 34 5.11 -13.29 -6.05
N LEU A 35 5.19 -11.98 -6.13
CA LEU A 35 6.02 -11.30 -7.12
C LEU A 35 7.40 -10.92 -6.58
N GLY A 36 7.64 -11.12 -5.29
CA GLY A 36 8.93 -10.80 -4.68
C GLY A 36 9.22 -9.30 -4.64
N VAL A 37 8.18 -8.46 -4.48
CA VAL A 37 8.37 -7.02 -4.42
C VAL A 37 8.27 -6.50 -2.99
N PRO A 38 9.08 -5.51 -2.62
CA PRO A 38 8.99 -4.92 -1.28
C PRO A 38 7.78 -4.03 -1.14
N TRP A 39 7.19 -4.00 0.06
CA TRP A 39 6.05 -3.15 0.35
C TRP A 39 6.11 -2.64 1.78
N GLU A 40 5.40 -1.55 2.04
CA GLU A 40 5.30 -0.99 3.39
C GLU A 40 3.87 -0.57 3.68
N GLU A 41 3.55 -0.49 4.96
CA GLU A 41 2.30 0.07 5.44
C GLU A 41 2.62 1.31 6.27
N ARG A 42 1.88 2.41 6.03
CA ARG A 42 2.05 3.66 6.76
C ARG A 42 0.74 4.03 7.43
N ASP A 43 0.84 4.31 8.72
CA ASP A 43 -0.30 4.78 9.51
C ASP A 43 -0.45 6.29 9.30
N ILE A 44 -1.55 6.70 8.67
CA ILE A 44 -1.77 8.11 8.34
C ILE A 44 -1.95 8.97 9.58
N THR A 45 -2.30 8.38 10.73
CA THR A 45 -2.47 9.16 11.97
C THR A 45 -1.14 9.69 12.51
N ARG A 46 -0.02 9.20 11.98
CA ARG A 46 1.31 9.65 12.39
C ARG A 46 1.84 10.84 11.60
N SER A 47 1.10 11.29 10.59
CA SER A 47 1.51 12.40 9.75
C SER A 47 0.30 13.27 9.43
N GLU A 48 0.38 14.57 9.78
CA GLU A 48 -0.70 15.49 9.45
C GLU A 48 -0.89 15.61 7.94
N ASP A 49 0.21 15.57 7.19
CA ASP A 49 0.15 15.66 5.73
C ASP A 49 -0.58 14.46 5.14
N ASP A 50 -0.25 13.25 5.62
CA ASP A 50 -0.90 12.03 5.15
C ASP A 50 -2.38 12.03 5.52
N LEU A 51 -2.70 12.44 6.74
CA LEU A 51 -4.08 12.50 7.21
C LEU A 51 -4.90 13.46 6.35
N ARG A 52 -4.32 14.60 6.01
CA ARG A 52 -4.97 15.61 5.19
C ARG A 52 -5.16 15.13 3.74
N ALA A 53 -4.14 14.45 3.20
CA ALA A 53 -4.15 13.99 1.82
C ALA A 53 -5.06 12.78 1.60
N TYR A 54 -5.09 11.85 2.56
CA TYR A 54 -5.69 10.52 2.33
C TYR A 54 -6.76 10.12 3.34
N GLY A 55 -7.03 10.96 4.35
CA GLY A 55 -7.86 10.57 5.50
C GLY A 55 -9.23 10.01 5.18
N GLU A 56 -9.85 10.45 4.08
CA GLU A 56 -11.19 10.01 3.69
C GLU A 56 -11.14 8.92 2.62
N MET A 57 -9.96 8.57 2.13
CA MET A 57 -9.81 7.61 1.04
C MET A 57 -9.15 6.31 1.46
N ILE A 58 -8.78 6.16 2.73
CA ILE A 58 -8.10 4.97 3.20
C ILE A 58 -9.00 3.74 3.09
N PRO A 59 -8.42 2.57 2.81
CA PRO A 59 -7.02 2.35 2.49
C PRO A 59 -6.64 2.90 1.11
N VAL A 60 -5.46 3.49 1.02
CA VAL A 60 -4.92 3.98 -0.26
C VAL A 60 -3.70 3.15 -0.61
N THR A 61 -3.66 2.68 -1.85
CA THR A 61 -2.54 1.88 -2.36
C THR A 61 -1.78 2.69 -3.37
N LEU A 62 -0.48 2.84 -3.16
CA LEU A 62 0.42 3.48 -4.11
C LEU A 62 1.36 2.47 -4.74
N ILE A 63 1.71 2.69 -6.00
CA ILE A 63 2.77 1.94 -6.68
C ILE A 63 3.83 2.95 -7.09
N ASN A 64 5.04 2.75 -6.59
CA ASN A 64 6.16 3.68 -6.85
C ASN A 64 5.80 5.14 -6.58
N GLY A 65 5.04 5.36 -5.51
CA GLY A 65 4.65 6.70 -5.09
C GLY A 65 3.45 7.28 -5.81
N VAL A 66 2.86 6.56 -6.77
CA VAL A 66 1.71 7.02 -7.53
C VAL A 66 0.46 6.28 -7.07
N GLN A 67 -0.61 7.02 -6.80
CA GLN A 67 -1.87 6.41 -6.36
C GLN A 67 -2.37 5.42 -7.40
N HIS A 68 -2.60 4.18 -6.94
CA HIS A 68 -3.10 3.10 -7.79
C HIS A 68 -4.57 2.83 -7.50
N ASP A 69 -4.94 2.78 -6.22
CA ASP A 69 -6.30 2.42 -5.83
C ASP A 69 -6.62 3.04 -4.47
N PHE A 70 -7.90 3.17 -4.17
CA PHE A 70 -8.34 3.63 -2.85
C PHE A 70 -9.58 2.82 -2.45
N TRP A 71 -9.84 2.75 -1.13
CA TRP A 71 -10.85 1.94 -0.44
C TRP A 71 -10.63 0.45 -0.62
N HIS A 72 -10.76 -0.08 -1.83
CA HIS A 72 -10.52 -1.48 -2.13
C HIS A 72 -9.32 -1.62 -3.04
N VAL A 73 -8.59 -2.71 -2.89
CA VAL A 73 -7.51 -3.04 -3.82
C VAL A 73 -7.83 -4.40 -4.43
N SER A 74 -7.77 -4.48 -5.75
CA SER A 74 -7.96 -5.72 -6.49
C SER A 74 -6.63 -6.40 -6.72
N ALA A 75 -6.53 -7.68 -6.34
CA ALA A 75 -5.33 -8.45 -6.59
C ALA A 75 -4.98 -8.49 -8.09
N ASP A 76 -5.98 -8.67 -8.93
CA ASP A 76 -5.78 -8.74 -10.38
C ASP A 76 -5.26 -7.42 -10.94
N ARG A 77 -5.86 -6.30 -10.54
CA ARG A 77 -5.38 -4.99 -11.00
C ARG A 77 -3.99 -4.67 -10.47
N LEU A 78 -3.73 -5.04 -9.21
CA LEU A 78 -2.43 -4.81 -8.62
C LEU A 78 -1.34 -5.60 -9.34
N ARG A 79 -1.60 -6.88 -9.61
CA ARG A 79 -0.67 -7.72 -10.38
C ARG A 79 -0.43 -7.15 -11.77
N ALA A 80 -1.48 -6.76 -12.47
CA ALA A 80 -1.37 -6.21 -13.81
C ALA A 80 -0.51 -4.95 -13.82
N ALA A 81 -0.70 -4.06 -12.84
CA ALA A 81 0.08 -2.84 -12.75
C ALA A 81 1.54 -3.11 -12.44
N LEU A 82 1.83 -4.09 -11.58
CA LEU A 82 3.21 -4.42 -11.21
C LEU A 82 3.96 -5.14 -12.32
N LEU A 83 3.24 -5.86 -13.18
CA LEU A 83 3.85 -6.63 -14.28
C LEU A 83 3.87 -5.87 -15.60
N ALA A 84 3.28 -4.69 -15.63
CA ALA A 84 3.24 -3.88 -16.84
C ALA A 84 4.61 -3.33 -17.23
#